data_8ca20ce451c5bd6e390311e3166d923d
#
_entry.id   8ca20ce451c5bd6e390311e3166d923d
#
_cell.length_a   1.000
_cell.length_b   1.000
_cell.length_c   1.000
_cell.angle_alpha   90.00
_cell.angle_beta   90.00
_cell.angle_gamma   90.00
#
_symmetry.space_group_name_H-M   'P 1'
#
loop_
_entity.id
_entity.type
_entity.pdbx_description
1 polymer ?
#
loop_
_entity_poly.entity_id
_entity_poly.type
_entity_poly.pdbx_seq_one_letter_code
_entity_poly.pdbx_strand_id
1 'polypeptide(L)'
;MYGITVLSSYAIIMVLATLLLTKRETVAEKFYVGDRRMGTLQSAMSIAATWIWAPALFVSAEKAYANGFVGLFWFLVPNILCLLLFIPFARKIRERMPHGISLAGFMGEQYHSVKVKGIYLFQLGSLSVLSTGVQLLAGGKILSTLTGIPMFAMTVILAAIAYSYSQFSGIKASVMTDAVQMIIMLAVCAILIPWALSMPGNTQALARGITGVTGDFTSLFSESGMQVLLGFGIPTAIGLFAGPFGDQCFWQRAFSIQENNIRRAFTLGALLFAIVPLSMGLLGFVAAGKGFTPNDSGIVNFELVAQLFPRWVMVPFLFMVISGLLSTVDSNLCAISSLSAELTTVANSSNAGKMKAAKLSML
;
A
#
# COMPACT_ATOMS: atom_id res chain seq x y z
N MET A 1 25.72 -8.02 6.53
CA MET A 1 26.15 -6.74 5.93
C MET A 1 25.25 -6.26 4.79
N TYR A 2 24.92 -7.10 3.81
CA TYR A 2 24.15 -6.73 2.60
C TYR A 2 22.78 -6.09 2.88
N GLY A 3 21.96 -6.63 3.80
CA GLY A 3 20.63 -6.09 4.10
C GLY A 3 20.66 -4.72 4.78
N ILE A 4 21.66 -4.46 5.62
CA ILE A 4 21.82 -3.14 6.26
C ILE A 4 22.17 -2.08 5.21
N THR A 5 23.05 -2.43 4.24
CA THR A 5 23.40 -1.52 3.15
C THR A 5 22.19 -1.17 2.31
N VAL A 6 21.33 -2.15 1.99
CA VAL A 6 20.07 -1.94 1.24
C VAL A 6 19.15 -0.99 2.00
N LEU A 7 18.93 -1.23 3.30
CA LEU A 7 18.08 -0.37 4.14
C LEU A 7 18.62 1.06 4.26
N SER A 8 19.94 1.20 4.50
CA SER A 8 20.54 2.51 4.63
C SER A 8 20.48 3.30 3.31
N SER A 9 20.76 2.63 2.19
CA SER A 9 20.64 3.24 0.85
C SER A 9 19.21 3.68 0.57
N TYR A 10 18.25 2.82 0.89
CA TYR A 10 16.83 3.14 0.73
C TYR A 10 16.42 4.35 1.58
N ALA A 11 16.79 4.36 2.88
CA ALA A 11 16.51 5.47 3.78
C ALA A 11 17.09 6.80 3.27
N ILE A 12 18.35 6.76 2.81
CA ILE A 12 19.02 7.94 2.24
C ILE A 12 18.28 8.44 1.01
N ILE A 13 17.89 7.54 0.08
CA ILE A 13 17.14 7.91 -1.12
C ILE A 13 15.80 8.56 -0.76
N MET A 14 15.04 8.00 0.19
CA MET A 14 13.74 8.56 0.58
C MET A 14 13.87 9.92 1.27
N VAL A 15 14.84 10.07 2.16
CA VAL A 15 15.12 11.36 2.81
C VAL A 15 15.57 12.40 1.77
N LEU A 16 16.49 12.07 0.88
CA LEU A 16 16.92 12.97 -0.20
C LEU A 16 15.77 13.33 -1.14
N ALA A 17 14.95 12.35 -1.55
CA ALA A 17 13.76 12.61 -2.36
C ALA A 17 12.83 13.61 -1.67
N THR A 18 12.58 13.43 -0.37
CA THR A 18 11.76 14.35 0.41
C THR A 18 12.35 15.75 0.45
N LEU A 19 13.65 15.88 0.74
CA LEU A 19 14.33 17.17 0.84
C LEU A 19 14.39 17.92 -0.50
N LEU A 20 14.58 17.19 -1.60
CA LEU A 20 14.70 17.76 -2.95
C LEU A 20 13.34 18.10 -3.58
N LEU A 21 12.33 17.26 -3.33
CA LEU A 21 11.03 17.35 -4.00
C LEU A 21 9.97 18.10 -3.19
N THR A 22 10.18 18.31 -1.89
CA THR A 22 9.22 19.01 -1.03
C THR A 22 9.86 20.11 -0.21
N LYS A 23 9.07 21.12 0.12
CA LYS A 23 9.47 22.16 1.08
C LYS A 23 8.88 21.83 2.44
N ARG A 24 9.64 22.16 3.51
CA ARG A 24 9.15 21.99 4.89
C ARG A 24 7.85 22.78 5.09
N GLU A 25 6.80 22.06 5.51
CA GLU A 25 5.51 22.69 5.75
C GLU A 25 5.44 23.26 7.16
N THR A 26 4.92 24.47 7.27
CA THR A 26 4.78 25.21 8.53
C THR A 26 3.33 25.52 8.89
N VAL A 27 2.40 25.28 7.97
CA VAL A 27 0.97 25.49 8.17
C VAL A 27 0.29 24.15 8.41
N ALA A 28 -0.38 23.99 9.54
CA ALA A 28 -0.97 22.73 9.95
C ALA A 28 -2.00 22.19 8.93
N GLU A 29 -2.89 23.02 8.38
CA GLU A 29 -3.85 22.58 7.37
C GLU A 29 -3.15 22.04 6.12
N LYS A 30 -2.09 22.71 5.66
CA LYS A 30 -1.32 22.23 4.51
C LYS A 30 -0.52 20.97 4.82
N PHE A 31 -0.16 20.75 6.06
CA PHE A 31 0.47 19.51 6.51
C PHE A 31 -0.51 18.33 6.43
N TYR A 32 -1.80 18.55 6.76
CA TYR A 32 -2.83 17.51 6.72
C TYR A 32 -3.29 17.16 5.31
N VAL A 33 -3.58 18.15 4.47
CA VAL A 33 -4.26 17.95 3.16
C VAL A 33 -3.59 18.70 2.00
N GLY A 34 -2.41 19.26 2.20
CA GLY A 34 -1.69 20.01 1.18
C GLY A 34 -2.44 21.28 0.76
N ASP A 35 -2.20 21.70 -0.49
CA ASP A 35 -2.87 22.88 -1.07
C ASP A 35 -4.20 22.52 -1.75
N ARG A 36 -4.69 21.29 -1.62
CA ARG A 36 -5.92 20.75 -2.26
C ARG A 36 -5.89 20.86 -3.80
N ARG A 37 -4.70 20.88 -4.40
CA ARG A 37 -4.44 21.05 -5.84
C ARG A 37 -3.47 20.01 -6.39
N MET A 38 -3.37 18.84 -5.74
CA MET A 38 -2.50 17.77 -6.22
C MET A 38 -2.94 17.30 -7.61
N GLY A 39 -1.94 17.11 -8.50
CA GLY A 39 -2.16 16.70 -9.88
C GLY A 39 -2.58 15.23 -10.01
N THR A 40 -3.15 14.89 -11.16
CA THR A 40 -3.69 13.55 -11.43
C THR A 40 -2.65 12.44 -11.32
N LEU A 41 -1.51 12.55 -12.02
CA LEU A 41 -0.51 11.47 -12.08
C LEU A 41 0.15 11.23 -10.72
N GLN A 42 0.56 12.30 -10.06
CA GLN A 42 1.18 12.24 -8.74
C GLN A 42 0.24 11.59 -7.71
N SER A 43 -1.04 12.00 -7.73
CA SER A 43 -2.05 11.43 -6.85
C SER A 43 -2.36 9.97 -7.18
N ALA A 44 -2.39 9.60 -8.47
CA ALA A 44 -2.60 8.22 -8.90
C ALA A 44 -1.47 7.29 -8.43
N MET A 45 -0.22 7.75 -8.56
CA MET A 45 0.94 7.01 -8.07
C MET A 45 0.87 6.83 -6.54
N SER A 46 0.48 7.87 -5.81
CA SER A 46 0.32 7.81 -4.36
C SER A 46 -0.82 6.88 -3.94
N ILE A 47 -1.98 6.95 -4.60
CA ILE A 47 -3.10 6.04 -4.35
C ILE A 47 -2.67 4.58 -4.59
N ALA A 48 -1.99 4.31 -5.70
CA ALA A 48 -1.50 2.98 -6.04
C ALA A 48 -0.48 2.48 -5.03
N ALA A 49 0.55 3.27 -4.71
CA ALA A 49 1.61 2.90 -3.77
C ALA A 49 1.05 2.62 -2.37
N THR A 50 0.14 3.47 -1.87
CA THR A 50 -0.54 3.26 -0.58
C THR A 50 -1.37 1.98 -0.56
N TRP A 51 -2.00 1.59 -1.69
CA TRP A 51 -2.78 0.35 -1.80
C TRP A 51 -1.93 -0.89 -2.09
N ILE A 52 -0.64 -0.72 -2.48
CA ILE A 52 0.34 -1.81 -2.57
C ILE A 52 0.92 -2.08 -1.18
N TRP A 53 0.15 -2.77 -0.37
CA TRP A 53 0.51 -3.21 0.97
C TRP A 53 1.05 -4.65 0.97
N ALA A 54 1.48 -5.19 2.13
CA ALA A 54 2.07 -6.54 2.20
C ALA A 54 1.29 -7.63 1.45
N PRO A 55 -0.05 -7.74 1.55
CA PRO A 55 -0.82 -8.69 0.75
C PRO A 55 -0.68 -8.52 -0.76
N ALA A 56 -0.58 -7.30 -1.28
CA ALA A 56 -0.40 -7.10 -2.72
C ALA A 56 0.95 -7.64 -3.23
N LEU A 57 1.97 -7.61 -2.38
CA LEU A 57 3.29 -8.13 -2.70
C LEU A 57 3.41 -9.64 -2.53
N PHE A 58 2.71 -10.24 -1.55
CA PHE A 58 2.93 -11.62 -1.15
C PHE A 58 1.71 -12.52 -1.37
N VAL A 59 0.51 -12.11 -0.91
CA VAL A 59 -0.71 -12.93 -1.04
C VAL A 59 -1.10 -13.11 -2.50
N SER A 60 -0.83 -12.12 -3.38
CA SER A 60 -1.07 -12.28 -4.82
C SER A 60 -0.27 -13.44 -5.42
N ALA A 61 1.01 -13.55 -5.05
CA ALA A 61 1.88 -14.66 -5.49
C ALA A 61 1.50 -15.99 -4.83
N GLU A 62 1.21 -15.98 -3.52
CA GLU A 62 0.76 -17.16 -2.78
C GLU A 62 -0.54 -17.74 -3.38
N LYS A 63 -1.54 -16.89 -3.65
CA LYS A 63 -2.82 -17.33 -4.22
C LYS A 63 -2.68 -17.78 -5.67
N ALA A 64 -1.81 -17.13 -6.45
CA ALA A 64 -1.48 -17.59 -7.79
C ALA A 64 -0.76 -18.96 -7.76
N TYR A 65 0.16 -19.16 -6.85
CA TYR A 65 0.85 -20.43 -6.64
C TYR A 65 -0.12 -21.54 -6.20
N ALA A 66 -0.88 -21.30 -5.13
CA ALA A 66 -1.74 -22.31 -4.54
C ALA A 66 -2.99 -22.60 -5.39
N ASN A 67 -3.70 -21.54 -5.83
CA ASN A 67 -5.03 -21.64 -6.44
C ASN A 67 -5.08 -21.15 -7.90
N GLY A 68 -3.92 -21.02 -8.54
CA GLY A 68 -3.83 -20.61 -9.93
C GLY A 68 -4.49 -19.25 -10.21
N PHE A 69 -4.99 -19.09 -11.45
CA PHE A 69 -5.65 -17.85 -11.86
C PHE A 69 -6.92 -17.53 -11.05
N VAL A 70 -7.58 -18.55 -10.51
CA VAL A 70 -8.78 -18.39 -9.68
C VAL A 70 -8.43 -17.63 -8.38
N GLY A 71 -7.34 -18.03 -7.72
CA GLY A 71 -6.85 -17.35 -6.52
C GLY A 71 -6.41 -15.91 -6.81
N LEU A 72 -5.63 -15.72 -7.88
CA LEU A 72 -5.18 -14.39 -8.30
C LEU A 72 -6.35 -13.49 -8.70
N PHE A 73 -7.36 -14.02 -9.40
CA PHE A 73 -8.57 -13.29 -9.82
C PHE A 73 -9.31 -12.73 -8.59
N TRP A 74 -9.59 -13.58 -7.60
CA TRP A 74 -10.33 -13.17 -6.39
C TRP A 74 -9.51 -12.26 -5.47
N PHE A 75 -8.20 -12.25 -5.61
CA PHE A 75 -7.36 -11.25 -4.96
C PHE A 75 -7.38 -9.92 -5.75
N LEU A 76 -7.11 -9.96 -7.05
CA LEU A 76 -6.83 -8.77 -7.86
C LEU A 76 -8.08 -7.94 -8.18
N VAL A 77 -9.16 -8.61 -8.64
CA VAL A 77 -10.35 -7.91 -9.12
C VAL A 77 -11.05 -7.11 -8.02
N PRO A 78 -11.32 -7.65 -6.82
CA PRO A 78 -11.89 -6.85 -5.73
C PRO A 78 -11.02 -5.66 -5.32
N ASN A 79 -9.67 -5.81 -5.32
CA ASN A 79 -8.74 -4.74 -5.01
C ASN A 79 -8.80 -3.57 -6.02
N ILE A 80 -9.03 -3.85 -7.30
CA ILE A 80 -9.22 -2.82 -8.32
C ILE A 80 -10.60 -2.16 -8.17
N LEU A 81 -11.64 -2.98 -8.04
CA LEU A 81 -13.01 -2.52 -7.98
C LEU A 81 -13.29 -1.65 -6.76
N CYS A 82 -12.70 -1.93 -5.60
CA CYS A 82 -12.93 -1.13 -4.39
C CYS A 82 -12.46 0.33 -4.57
N LEU A 83 -11.33 0.57 -5.24
CA LEU A 83 -10.85 1.91 -5.54
C LEU A 83 -11.78 2.64 -6.54
N LEU A 84 -12.33 1.92 -7.52
CA LEU A 84 -13.29 2.49 -8.47
C LEU A 84 -14.63 2.80 -7.81
N LEU A 85 -15.13 1.91 -6.94
CA LEU A 85 -16.36 2.11 -6.18
C LEU A 85 -16.26 3.25 -5.18
N PHE A 86 -15.07 3.57 -4.70
CA PHE A 86 -14.84 4.69 -3.80
C PHE A 86 -15.03 6.06 -4.47
N ILE A 87 -14.81 6.17 -5.79
CA ILE A 87 -14.82 7.44 -6.54
C ILE A 87 -16.08 8.27 -6.35
N PRO A 88 -17.32 7.75 -6.54
CA PRO A 88 -18.52 8.55 -6.39
C PRO A 88 -18.69 9.12 -4.98
N PHE A 89 -18.30 8.37 -3.97
CA PHE A 89 -18.37 8.81 -2.57
C PHE A 89 -17.32 9.88 -2.27
N ALA A 90 -16.08 9.67 -2.70
CA ALA A 90 -15.00 10.65 -2.55
C ALA A 90 -15.38 11.99 -3.18
N ARG A 91 -15.94 11.98 -4.40
CA ARG A 91 -16.41 13.18 -5.08
C ARG A 91 -17.55 13.85 -4.32
N LYS A 92 -18.58 13.09 -3.96
CA LYS A 92 -19.77 13.62 -3.27
C LYS A 92 -19.42 14.26 -1.93
N ILE A 93 -18.56 13.64 -1.15
CA ILE A 93 -18.11 14.17 0.14
C ILE A 93 -17.22 15.40 -0.08
N ARG A 94 -16.33 15.38 -1.08
CA ARG A 94 -15.50 16.53 -1.42
C ARG A 94 -16.31 17.75 -1.85
N GLU A 95 -17.36 17.55 -2.65
CA GLU A 95 -18.32 18.59 -3.07
C GLU A 95 -19.08 19.18 -1.88
N ARG A 96 -19.52 18.34 -0.93
CA ARG A 96 -20.27 18.77 0.26
C ARG A 96 -19.41 19.45 1.33
N MET A 97 -18.16 19.07 1.43
CA MET A 97 -17.20 19.57 2.42
C MET A 97 -15.86 19.94 1.76
N PRO A 98 -15.81 21.06 0.99
CA PRO A 98 -14.61 21.44 0.23
C PRO A 98 -13.35 21.63 1.10
N HIS A 99 -13.52 22.04 2.36
CA HIS A 99 -12.44 22.24 3.33
C HIS A 99 -12.28 21.08 4.32
N GLY A 100 -12.90 19.92 4.06
CA GLY A 100 -12.77 18.73 4.89
C GLY A 100 -11.33 18.23 5.02
N ILE A 101 -11.05 17.53 6.12
CA ILE A 101 -9.75 16.93 6.42
C ILE A 101 -9.90 15.42 6.55
N SER A 102 -11.03 14.97 7.11
CA SER A 102 -11.28 13.57 7.41
C SER A 102 -12.75 13.18 7.17
N LEU A 103 -12.99 11.87 7.00
CA LEU A 103 -14.33 11.33 7.01
C LEU A 103 -15.01 11.55 8.38
N ALA A 104 -14.25 11.45 9.47
CA ALA A 104 -14.80 11.66 10.83
C ALA A 104 -15.35 13.08 11.02
N GLY A 105 -14.65 14.09 10.50
CA GLY A 105 -15.15 15.47 10.48
C GLY A 105 -16.45 15.60 9.70
N PHE A 106 -16.48 15.06 8.47
CA PHE A 106 -17.68 15.06 7.64
C PHE A 106 -18.89 14.40 8.34
N MET A 107 -18.70 13.24 8.94
CA MET A 107 -19.77 12.51 9.62
C MET A 107 -20.24 13.24 10.88
N GLY A 108 -19.33 13.86 11.61
CA GLY A 108 -19.65 14.71 12.75
C GLY A 108 -20.55 15.90 12.40
N GLU A 109 -20.22 16.59 11.29
CA GLU A 109 -21.03 17.70 10.77
C GLU A 109 -22.37 17.22 10.18
N GLN A 110 -22.36 16.15 9.38
CA GLN A 110 -23.56 15.61 8.73
C GLN A 110 -24.65 15.19 9.73
N TYR A 111 -24.25 14.62 10.87
CA TYR A 111 -25.16 14.14 11.92
C TYR A 111 -25.27 15.10 13.11
N HIS A 112 -24.58 16.24 13.08
CA HIS A 112 -24.51 17.20 14.20
C HIS A 112 -24.20 16.52 15.54
N SER A 113 -23.28 15.53 15.53
CA SER A 113 -23.03 14.64 16.67
C SER A 113 -21.53 14.40 16.92
N VAL A 114 -21.09 14.83 18.10
CA VAL A 114 -19.73 14.56 18.59
C VAL A 114 -19.51 13.06 18.82
N LYS A 115 -20.56 12.32 19.21
CA LYS A 115 -20.48 10.86 19.40
C LYS A 115 -20.21 10.14 18.08
N VAL A 116 -20.93 10.50 17.00
CA VAL A 116 -20.71 9.95 15.66
C VAL A 116 -19.29 10.26 15.20
N LYS A 117 -18.83 11.51 15.34
CA LYS A 117 -17.44 11.89 15.04
C LYS A 117 -16.45 11.03 15.81
N GLY A 118 -16.66 10.81 17.11
CA GLY A 118 -15.81 9.99 17.96
C GLY A 118 -15.72 8.53 17.51
N ILE A 119 -16.84 7.91 17.10
CA ILE A 119 -16.86 6.54 16.57
C ILE A 119 -16.02 6.43 15.31
N TYR A 120 -16.18 7.37 14.36
CA TYR A 120 -15.37 7.37 13.12
C TYR A 120 -13.89 7.65 13.39
N LEU A 121 -13.55 8.54 14.32
CA LEU A 121 -12.17 8.77 14.73
C LEU A 121 -11.52 7.52 15.28
N PHE A 122 -12.23 6.80 16.16
CA PHE A 122 -11.74 5.55 16.71
C PHE A 122 -11.53 4.49 15.63
N GLN A 123 -12.52 4.31 14.74
CA GLN A 123 -12.46 3.31 13.66
C GLN A 123 -11.31 3.61 12.67
N LEU A 124 -11.22 4.86 12.18
CA LEU A 124 -10.19 5.26 11.20
C LEU A 124 -8.78 5.22 11.82
N GLY A 125 -8.65 5.66 13.07
CA GLY A 125 -7.38 5.62 13.80
C GLY A 125 -6.93 4.18 14.09
N SER A 126 -7.84 3.32 14.55
CA SER A 126 -7.55 1.92 14.81
C SER A 126 -7.10 1.18 13.56
N LEU A 127 -7.76 1.41 12.41
CA LEU A 127 -7.36 0.79 11.15
C LEU A 127 -5.96 1.28 10.71
N SER A 128 -5.67 2.58 10.84
CA SER A 128 -4.34 3.12 10.50
C SER A 128 -3.23 2.49 11.35
N VAL A 129 -3.47 2.29 12.66
CA VAL A 129 -2.50 1.63 13.57
C VAL A 129 -2.33 0.16 13.20
N LEU A 130 -3.43 -0.59 13.02
CA LEU A 130 -3.39 -2.00 12.66
C LEU A 130 -2.70 -2.23 11.31
N SER A 131 -3.04 -1.41 10.30
CA SER A 131 -2.41 -1.45 8.98
C SER A 131 -0.91 -1.20 9.07
N THR A 132 -0.47 -0.18 9.83
CA THR A 132 0.95 0.10 10.09
C THR A 132 1.64 -1.12 10.71
N GLY A 133 1.04 -1.73 11.73
CA GLY A 133 1.56 -2.93 12.39
C GLY A 133 1.78 -4.08 11.41
N VAL A 134 0.80 -4.36 10.54
CA VAL A 134 0.91 -5.42 9.52
C VAL A 134 2.10 -5.19 8.57
N GLN A 135 2.28 -3.96 8.08
CA GLN A 135 3.38 -3.63 7.17
C GLN A 135 4.75 -3.78 7.86
N LEU A 136 4.87 -3.24 9.07
CA LEU A 136 6.11 -3.29 9.84
C LEU A 136 6.48 -4.72 10.25
N LEU A 137 5.50 -5.55 10.63
CA LEU A 137 5.73 -6.96 10.96
C LEU A 137 6.15 -7.77 9.73
N ALA A 138 5.49 -7.58 8.58
CA ALA A 138 5.85 -8.25 7.33
C ALA A 138 7.27 -7.86 6.88
N GLY A 139 7.59 -6.57 6.87
CA GLY A 139 8.93 -6.07 6.55
C GLY A 139 9.98 -6.52 7.55
N GLY A 140 9.67 -6.47 8.84
CA GLY A 140 10.53 -6.94 9.93
C GLY A 140 10.90 -8.40 9.79
N LYS A 141 9.91 -9.28 9.50
CA LYS A 141 10.13 -10.72 9.27
C LYS A 141 11.10 -10.96 8.10
N ILE A 142 10.83 -10.39 6.93
CA ILE A 142 11.62 -10.60 5.71
C ILE A 142 13.05 -10.09 5.90
N LEU A 143 13.20 -8.87 6.38
CA LEU A 143 14.52 -8.27 6.54
C LEU A 143 15.31 -8.90 7.69
N SER A 144 14.66 -9.34 8.76
CA SER A 144 15.30 -10.12 9.82
C SER A 144 15.91 -11.41 9.29
N THR A 145 15.18 -12.15 8.45
CA THR A 145 15.69 -13.39 7.82
C THR A 145 16.93 -13.13 6.95
N LEU A 146 16.99 -11.97 6.28
CA LEU A 146 18.11 -11.61 5.39
C LEU A 146 19.33 -11.03 6.12
N THR A 147 19.10 -10.33 7.22
CA THR A 147 20.14 -9.57 7.91
C THR A 147 20.66 -10.28 9.15
N GLY A 148 19.90 -11.22 9.71
CA GLY A 148 20.15 -11.82 11.02
C GLY A 148 19.85 -10.89 12.21
N ILE A 149 19.36 -9.67 11.95
CA ILE A 149 18.96 -8.73 13.01
C ILE A 149 17.61 -9.21 13.58
N PRO A 150 17.40 -9.17 14.91
CA PRO A 150 16.13 -9.54 15.50
C PRO A 150 14.95 -8.79 14.89
N MET A 151 13.84 -9.50 14.64
CA MET A 151 12.64 -8.97 14.00
C MET A 151 12.15 -7.66 14.65
N PHE A 152 12.14 -7.59 15.97
CA PHE A 152 11.72 -6.39 16.71
C PHE A 152 12.59 -5.17 16.36
N ALA A 153 13.91 -5.33 16.36
CA ALA A 153 14.84 -4.24 16.03
C ALA A 153 14.63 -3.79 14.56
N MET A 154 14.41 -4.74 13.64
CA MET A 154 14.15 -4.44 12.24
C MET A 154 12.81 -3.68 12.06
N THR A 155 11.78 -4.07 12.78
CA THR A 155 10.47 -3.37 12.81
C THR A 155 10.64 -1.91 13.26
N VAL A 156 11.41 -1.68 14.34
CA VAL A 156 11.70 -0.33 14.83
C VAL A 156 12.50 0.50 13.83
N ILE A 157 13.49 -0.10 13.15
CA ILE A 157 14.28 0.58 12.11
C ILE A 157 13.36 1.01 10.94
N LEU A 158 12.47 0.13 10.47
CA LEU A 158 11.52 0.47 9.39
C LEU A 158 10.57 1.60 9.81
N ALA A 159 10.05 1.55 11.02
CA ALA A 159 9.20 2.61 11.57
C ALA A 159 9.95 3.95 11.63
N ALA A 160 11.21 3.94 12.12
CA ALA A 160 12.05 5.14 12.19
C ALA A 160 12.36 5.74 10.82
N ILE A 161 12.58 4.89 9.80
CA ILE A 161 12.77 5.33 8.41
C ILE A 161 11.52 6.05 7.90
N ALA A 162 10.33 5.42 7.99
CA ALA A 162 9.09 6.03 7.54
C ALA A 162 8.78 7.34 8.28
N TYR A 163 8.93 7.35 9.60
CA TYR A 163 8.72 8.53 10.43
C TYR A 163 9.64 9.70 10.04
N SER A 164 10.93 9.42 9.74
CA SER A 164 11.94 10.45 9.49
C SER A 164 11.56 11.38 8.34
N TYR A 165 11.03 10.86 7.23
CA TYR A 165 10.67 11.70 6.08
C TYR A 165 9.20 12.20 6.13
N SER A 166 8.28 11.47 6.77
CA SER A 166 6.89 11.91 6.94
C SER A 166 6.75 13.18 7.76
N GLN A 167 7.63 13.39 8.75
CA GLN A 167 7.68 14.58 9.61
C GLN A 167 7.99 15.89 8.89
N PHE A 168 8.54 15.82 7.67
CA PHE A 168 9.07 16.99 6.98
C PHE A 168 7.95 17.86 6.39
N SER A 169 7.02 17.28 5.66
CA SER A 169 5.98 18.02 4.92
C SER A 169 4.58 17.38 4.97
N GLY A 170 4.36 16.39 5.83
CA GLY A 170 3.08 15.69 5.94
C GLY A 170 2.66 15.07 4.62
N ILE A 171 1.38 15.26 4.21
CA ILE A 171 0.82 14.63 2.99
C ILE A 171 1.61 14.96 1.72
N LYS A 172 2.24 16.13 1.60
CA LYS A 172 3.04 16.46 0.42
C LYS A 172 4.29 15.59 0.34
N ALA A 173 4.95 15.34 1.47
CA ALA A 173 6.09 14.43 1.52
C ALA A 173 5.66 13.01 1.16
N SER A 174 4.60 12.50 1.81
CA SER A 174 4.07 11.16 1.53
C SER A 174 3.73 10.97 0.04
N VAL A 175 2.98 11.88 -0.57
CA VAL A 175 2.61 11.78 -1.99
C VAL A 175 3.83 11.81 -2.92
N MET A 176 4.88 12.58 -2.58
CA MET A 176 6.11 12.62 -3.39
C MET A 176 6.96 11.36 -3.22
N THR A 177 7.12 10.87 -1.99
CA THR A 177 7.82 9.60 -1.73
C THR A 177 7.07 8.43 -2.34
N ASP A 178 5.74 8.39 -2.24
CA ASP A 178 4.90 7.39 -2.90
C ASP A 178 5.12 7.35 -4.42
N ALA A 179 5.25 8.51 -5.06
CA ALA A 179 5.52 8.57 -6.51
C ALA A 179 6.89 7.95 -6.84
N VAL A 180 7.93 8.24 -6.06
CA VAL A 180 9.27 7.63 -6.23
C VAL A 180 9.20 6.12 -5.97
N GLN A 181 8.53 5.70 -4.92
CA GLN A 181 8.34 4.28 -4.56
C GLN A 181 7.57 3.53 -5.65
N MET A 182 6.52 4.14 -6.20
CA MET A 182 5.76 3.55 -7.30
C MET A 182 6.62 3.38 -8.56
N ILE A 183 7.46 4.37 -8.90
CA ILE A 183 8.40 4.26 -10.02
C ILE A 183 9.38 3.08 -9.79
N ILE A 184 9.93 2.93 -8.58
CA ILE A 184 10.79 1.81 -8.23
C ILE A 184 10.05 0.48 -8.43
N MET A 185 8.83 0.35 -7.91
CA MET A 185 8.03 -0.87 -8.02
C MET A 185 7.73 -1.22 -9.48
N LEU A 186 7.30 -0.25 -10.29
CA LEU A 186 7.00 -0.45 -11.70
C LEU A 186 8.25 -0.81 -12.51
N ALA A 187 9.39 -0.15 -12.25
CA ALA A 187 10.65 -0.43 -12.93
C ALA A 187 11.15 -1.85 -12.64
N VAL A 188 11.08 -2.28 -11.37
CA VAL A 188 11.46 -3.65 -11.00
C VAL A 188 10.53 -4.67 -11.64
N CYS A 189 9.22 -4.47 -11.63
CA CYS A 189 8.29 -5.36 -12.31
C CYS A 189 8.55 -5.42 -13.83
N ALA A 190 8.77 -4.27 -14.46
CA ALA A 190 9.02 -4.19 -15.91
C ALA A 190 10.31 -4.86 -16.36
N ILE A 191 11.31 -4.99 -15.51
CA ILE A 191 12.56 -5.67 -15.80
C ILE A 191 12.51 -7.14 -15.35
N LEU A 192 12.10 -7.38 -14.11
CA LEU A 192 12.15 -8.70 -13.49
C LEU A 192 11.24 -9.72 -14.18
N ILE A 193 10.03 -9.33 -14.54
CA ILE A 193 9.04 -10.28 -15.09
C ILE A 193 9.43 -10.74 -16.49
N PRO A 194 9.75 -9.86 -17.48
CA PRO A 194 10.22 -10.30 -18.77
C PRO A 194 11.50 -11.14 -18.66
N TRP A 195 12.43 -10.78 -17.77
CA TRP A 195 13.64 -11.55 -17.55
C TRP A 195 13.33 -12.94 -16.96
N ALA A 196 12.46 -13.03 -15.95
CA ALA A 196 12.03 -14.32 -15.42
C ALA A 196 11.44 -15.22 -16.50
N LEU A 197 10.56 -14.66 -17.35
CA LEU A 197 9.88 -15.40 -18.42
C LEU A 197 10.81 -15.78 -19.59
N SER A 198 11.87 -15.02 -19.85
CA SER A 198 12.86 -15.33 -20.88
C SER A 198 13.79 -16.51 -20.51
N MET A 199 13.83 -16.91 -19.25
CA MET A 199 14.63 -18.06 -18.82
C MET A 199 14.07 -19.37 -19.38
N PRO A 200 14.93 -20.35 -19.75
CA PRO A 200 14.48 -21.61 -20.35
C PRO A 200 13.43 -22.34 -19.49
N GLY A 201 12.35 -22.73 -20.11
CA GLY A 201 11.26 -23.48 -19.47
C GLY A 201 10.29 -22.67 -18.60
N ASN A 202 10.54 -21.38 -18.32
CA ASN A 202 9.69 -20.59 -17.44
C ASN A 202 8.36 -20.19 -18.11
N THR A 203 8.32 -19.97 -19.42
CA THR A 203 7.07 -19.71 -20.14
C THR A 203 6.16 -20.95 -20.13
N GLN A 204 6.71 -22.16 -20.30
CA GLN A 204 5.96 -23.41 -20.20
C GLN A 204 5.53 -23.66 -18.74
N ALA A 205 6.39 -23.35 -17.78
CA ALA A 205 6.04 -23.43 -16.35
C ALA A 205 4.89 -22.48 -16.00
N LEU A 206 4.93 -21.23 -16.48
CA LEU A 206 3.83 -20.29 -16.31
C LEU A 206 2.51 -20.87 -16.84
N ALA A 207 2.51 -21.38 -18.07
CA ALA A 207 1.31 -21.97 -18.67
C ALA A 207 0.76 -23.17 -17.87
N ARG A 208 1.63 -24.04 -17.35
CA ARG A 208 1.21 -25.16 -16.46
C ARG A 208 0.72 -24.66 -15.10
N GLY A 209 1.34 -23.65 -14.54
CA GLY A 209 0.99 -23.14 -13.22
C GLY A 209 -0.25 -22.25 -13.16
N ILE A 210 -0.84 -21.89 -14.31
CA ILE A 210 -2.12 -21.13 -14.34
C ILE A 210 -3.23 -21.86 -13.58
N THR A 211 -3.20 -23.18 -13.51
CA THR A 211 -4.16 -24.00 -12.76
C THR A 211 -3.76 -24.27 -11.32
N GLY A 212 -2.74 -23.60 -10.81
CA GLY A 212 -2.24 -23.77 -9.45
C GLY A 212 -1.32 -24.98 -9.29
N VAL A 213 -0.75 -25.14 -8.09
CA VAL A 213 0.21 -26.20 -7.79
C VAL A 213 -0.34 -27.61 -7.92
N THR A 214 -1.64 -27.82 -7.68
CA THR A 214 -2.33 -29.13 -7.83
C THR A 214 -2.87 -29.36 -9.24
N GLY A 215 -3.00 -28.29 -10.06
CA GLY A 215 -3.61 -28.36 -11.39
C GLY A 215 -5.14 -28.32 -11.43
N ASP A 216 -5.81 -28.22 -10.27
CA ASP A 216 -7.28 -28.38 -10.16
C ASP A 216 -8.09 -27.11 -10.44
N PHE A 217 -7.43 -25.95 -10.47
CA PHE A 217 -8.10 -24.64 -10.57
C PHE A 217 -8.28 -24.21 -12.03
N THR A 218 -9.03 -25.02 -12.80
CA THR A 218 -9.23 -24.84 -14.25
C THR A 218 -10.28 -23.80 -14.61
N SER A 219 -11.19 -23.46 -13.70
CA SER A 219 -12.28 -22.50 -13.92
C SER A 219 -12.70 -21.84 -12.60
N LEU A 220 -13.22 -20.60 -12.70
CA LEU A 220 -13.88 -19.91 -11.57
C LEU A 220 -15.11 -20.68 -11.04
N PHE A 221 -15.76 -21.46 -11.89
CA PHE A 221 -17.00 -22.20 -11.60
C PHE A 221 -16.77 -23.71 -11.46
N SER A 222 -15.51 -24.19 -11.48
CA SER A 222 -15.20 -25.57 -11.10
C SER A 222 -15.46 -25.76 -9.60
N GLU A 223 -15.57 -27.01 -9.15
CA GLU A 223 -15.74 -27.32 -7.72
C GLU A 223 -14.65 -26.68 -6.88
N SER A 224 -13.36 -26.83 -7.26
CA SER A 224 -12.23 -26.19 -6.62
C SER A 224 -12.32 -24.66 -6.68
N GLY A 225 -12.76 -24.11 -7.82
CA GLY A 225 -12.97 -22.66 -8.00
C GLY A 225 -14.04 -22.11 -7.07
N MET A 226 -15.15 -22.83 -6.88
CA MET A 226 -16.21 -22.46 -5.95
C MET A 226 -15.74 -22.53 -4.49
N GLN A 227 -14.90 -23.49 -4.12
CA GLN A 227 -14.29 -23.55 -2.79
C GLN A 227 -13.41 -22.31 -2.53
N VAL A 228 -12.62 -21.87 -3.52
CA VAL A 228 -11.83 -20.64 -3.41
C VAL A 228 -12.74 -19.41 -3.34
N LEU A 229 -13.80 -19.34 -4.12
CA LEU A 229 -14.79 -18.25 -4.04
C LEU A 229 -15.38 -18.12 -2.62
N LEU A 230 -15.84 -19.22 -2.04
CA LEU A 230 -16.51 -19.22 -0.73
C LEU A 230 -15.51 -19.01 0.41
N GLY A 231 -14.33 -19.66 0.37
CA GLY A 231 -13.34 -19.62 1.45
C GLY A 231 -12.44 -18.38 1.43
N PHE A 232 -12.21 -17.80 0.25
CA PHE A 232 -11.30 -16.66 0.08
C PHE A 232 -11.96 -15.50 -0.66
N GLY A 233 -12.60 -15.76 -1.82
CA GLY A 233 -13.08 -14.72 -2.72
C GLY A 233 -14.12 -13.79 -2.09
N ILE A 234 -15.21 -14.33 -1.57
CA ILE A 234 -16.27 -13.53 -0.91
C ILE A 234 -15.77 -12.81 0.34
N PRO A 235 -15.11 -13.48 1.31
CA PRO A 235 -14.57 -12.79 2.48
C PRO A 235 -13.61 -11.65 2.12
N THR A 236 -12.71 -11.89 1.17
CA THR A 236 -11.75 -10.89 0.68
C THR A 236 -12.46 -9.73 -0.01
N ALA A 237 -13.43 -10.00 -0.89
CA ALA A 237 -14.19 -8.96 -1.57
C ALA A 237 -14.96 -8.06 -0.61
N ILE A 238 -15.62 -8.63 0.41
CA ILE A 238 -16.34 -7.86 1.44
C ILE A 238 -15.37 -6.95 2.20
N GLY A 239 -14.24 -7.51 2.66
CA GLY A 239 -13.22 -6.73 3.39
C GLY A 239 -12.61 -5.61 2.54
N LEU A 240 -12.26 -5.91 1.28
CA LEU A 240 -11.66 -4.93 0.37
C LEU A 240 -12.64 -3.84 -0.06
N PHE A 241 -13.91 -4.16 -0.29
CA PHE A 241 -14.91 -3.13 -0.64
C PHE A 241 -15.13 -2.15 0.49
N ALA A 242 -14.99 -2.57 1.74
CA ALA A 242 -15.01 -1.67 2.88
C ALA A 242 -13.70 -0.88 3.06
N GLY A 243 -12.59 -1.38 2.50
CA GLY A 243 -11.23 -0.89 2.74
C GLY A 243 -11.06 0.62 2.56
N PRO A 244 -11.19 1.19 1.34
CA PRO A 244 -10.99 2.62 1.13
C PRO A 244 -11.96 3.51 1.92
N PHE A 245 -13.16 3.01 2.23
CA PHE A 245 -14.14 3.77 3.05
C PHE A 245 -13.73 3.84 4.52
N GLY A 246 -13.15 2.77 5.03
CA GLY A 246 -12.67 2.68 6.41
C GLY A 246 -11.28 3.24 6.63
N ASP A 247 -10.57 3.63 5.59
CA ASP A 247 -9.18 4.06 5.64
C ASP A 247 -9.03 5.57 5.39
N GLN A 248 -8.55 6.29 6.40
CA GLN A 248 -8.32 7.73 6.31
C GLN A 248 -7.29 8.12 5.24
N CYS A 249 -6.38 7.23 4.86
CA CYS A 249 -5.40 7.50 3.80
C CYS A 249 -6.07 7.90 2.48
N PHE A 250 -7.18 7.23 2.10
CA PHE A 250 -7.92 7.51 0.87
C PHE A 250 -8.77 8.77 0.96
N TRP A 251 -9.39 9.02 2.12
CA TRP A 251 -10.12 10.26 2.38
C TRP A 251 -9.18 11.46 2.38
N GLN A 252 -8.03 11.35 3.03
CA GLN A 252 -7.02 12.41 3.04
C GLN A 252 -6.56 12.76 1.62
N ARG A 253 -6.35 11.75 0.75
CA ARG A 253 -6.02 11.97 -0.66
C ARG A 253 -7.18 12.60 -1.42
N ALA A 254 -8.41 12.16 -1.22
CA ALA A 254 -9.60 12.77 -1.82
C ALA A 254 -9.72 14.26 -1.49
N PHE A 255 -9.39 14.66 -0.25
CA PHE A 255 -9.35 16.07 0.16
C PHE A 255 -8.13 16.84 -0.35
N SER A 256 -7.04 16.18 -0.71
CA SER A 256 -5.79 16.78 -1.17
C SER A 256 -5.75 17.01 -2.69
N ILE A 257 -6.46 16.18 -3.46
CA ILE A 257 -6.52 16.22 -4.91
C ILE A 257 -7.37 17.40 -5.38
N GLN A 258 -7.02 17.99 -6.52
CA GLN A 258 -7.89 18.93 -7.22
C GLN A 258 -9.20 18.24 -7.58
N GLU A 259 -10.35 18.82 -7.19
CA GLU A 259 -11.67 18.19 -7.22
C GLU A 259 -12.00 17.51 -8.56
N ASN A 260 -11.79 18.22 -9.67
CA ASN A 260 -12.04 17.71 -11.04
C ASN A 260 -11.15 16.52 -11.42
N ASN A 261 -10.08 16.29 -10.70
CA ASN A 261 -9.09 15.23 -10.96
C ASN A 261 -9.34 13.96 -10.13
N ILE A 262 -10.22 13.98 -9.12
CA ILE A 262 -10.47 12.84 -8.22
C ILE A 262 -10.77 11.56 -9.03
N ARG A 263 -11.73 11.61 -9.97
CA ARG A 263 -12.09 10.44 -10.80
C ARG A 263 -10.87 9.90 -11.55
N ARG A 264 -10.14 10.78 -12.25
CA ARG A 264 -8.98 10.36 -13.06
C ARG A 264 -7.86 9.80 -12.19
N ALA A 265 -7.59 10.43 -11.04
CA ALA A 265 -6.55 10.00 -10.12
C ALA A 265 -6.82 8.60 -9.53
N PHE A 266 -8.04 8.35 -9.03
CA PHE A 266 -8.39 7.03 -8.50
C PHE A 266 -8.48 5.96 -9.58
N THR A 267 -9.02 6.27 -10.78
CA THR A 267 -9.06 5.30 -11.89
C THR A 267 -7.64 4.91 -12.33
N LEU A 268 -6.76 5.89 -12.54
CA LEU A 268 -5.37 5.63 -12.90
C LEU A 268 -4.62 4.93 -11.76
N GLY A 269 -4.90 5.30 -10.51
CA GLY A 269 -4.33 4.65 -9.32
C GLY A 269 -4.71 3.16 -9.24
N ALA A 270 -5.97 2.82 -9.51
CA ALA A 270 -6.43 1.44 -9.55
C ALA A 270 -5.73 0.61 -10.66
N LEU A 271 -5.50 1.22 -11.82
CA LEU A 271 -4.77 0.56 -12.93
C LEU A 271 -3.28 0.39 -12.61
N LEU A 272 -2.63 1.41 -12.07
CA LEU A 272 -1.23 1.33 -11.65
C LEU A 272 -1.03 0.31 -10.52
N PHE A 273 -1.95 0.27 -9.56
CA PHE A 273 -1.93 -0.75 -8.51
C PHE A 273 -1.89 -2.17 -9.08
N ALA A 274 -2.72 -2.46 -10.09
CA ALA A 274 -2.89 -3.81 -10.63
C ALA A 274 -1.59 -4.43 -11.17
N ILE A 275 -0.65 -3.60 -11.62
CA ILE A 275 0.60 -4.06 -12.25
C ILE A 275 1.46 -4.88 -11.28
N VAL A 276 1.61 -4.41 -10.04
CA VAL A 276 2.52 -5.08 -9.07
C VAL A 276 1.96 -6.43 -8.61
N PRO A 277 0.72 -6.56 -8.09
CA PRO A 277 0.21 -7.86 -7.69
C PRO A 277 0.02 -8.82 -8.87
N LEU A 278 -0.27 -8.34 -10.09
CA LEU A 278 -0.27 -9.16 -11.28
C LEU A 278 1.13 -9.72 -11.56
N SER A 279 2.17 -8.87 -11.48
CA SER A 279 3.56 -9.27 -11.66
C SER A 279 3.99 -10.32 -10.63
N MET A 280 3.63 -10.14 -9.38
CA MET A 280 3.91 -11.12 -8.32
C MET A 280 3.13 -12.42 -8.56
N GLY A 281 1.88 -12.35 -9.03
CA GLY A 281 1.07 -13.50 -9.41
C GLY A 281 1.69 -14.31 -10.55
N LEU A 282 2.29 -13.65 -11.56
CA LEU A 282 3.01 -14.34 -12.63
C LEU A 282 4.19 -15.16 -12.09
N LEU A 283 4.93 -14.65 -11.10
CA LEU A 283 5.97 -15.44 -10.40
C LEU A 283 5.34 -16.62 -9.64
N GLY A 284 4.18 -16.44 -9.02
CA GLY A 284 3.44 -17.52 -8.38
C GLY A 284 3.07 -18.65 -9.37
N PHE A 285 2.61 -18.32 -10.59
CA PHE A 285 2.36 -19.31 -11.64
C PHE A 285 3.63 -20.02 -12.08
N VAL A 286 4.73 -19.29 -12.27
CA VAL A 286 6.01 -19.92 -12.60
C VAL A 286 6.45 -20.90 -11.52
N ALA A 287 6.31 -20.53 -10.23
CA ALA A 287 6.63 -21.41 -9.12
C ALA A 287 5.78 -22.69 -9.14
N ALA A 288 4.46 -22.56 -9.29
CA ALA A 288 3.53 -23.69 -9.36
C ALA A 288 3.88 -24.64 -10.51
N GLY A 289 4.06 -24.10 -11.72
CA GLY A 289 4.33 -24.92 -12.90
C GLY A 289 5.73 -25.52 -12.97
N LYS A 290 6.69 -25.04 -12.16
CA LYS A 290 8.00 -25.68 -11.95
C LYS A 290 7.95 -26.78 -10.88
N GLY A 291 6.86 -26.93 -10.15
CA GLY A 291 6.81 -27.79 -8.98
C GLY A 291 7.73 -27.28 -7.86
N PHE A 292 7.94 -25.96 -7.78
CA PHE A 292 8.75 -25.34 -6.74
C PHE A 292 8.09 -25.53 -5.39
N THR A 293 8.82 -26.01 -4.40
CA THR A 293 8.35 -26.21 -3.02
C THR A 293 8.99 -25.16 -2.10
N PRO A 294 8.28 -24.04 -1.82
CA PRO A 294 8.78 -23.01 -0.93
C PRO A 294 8.83 -23.51 0.53
N ASN A 295 9.75 -22.96 1.32
CA ASN A 295 9.76 -23.19 2.78
C ASN A 295 8.57 -22.49 3.44
N ASP A 296 8.16 -21.32 2.90
CA ASP A 296 6.99 -20.56 3.34
C ASP A 296 6.23 -20.10 2.09
N SER A 297 5.06 -20.66 1.83
CA SER A 297 4.22 -20.29 0.68
C SER A 297 3.81 -18.81 0.70
N GLY A 298 3.75 -18.19 1.88
CA GLY A 298 3.46 -16.77 2.03
C GLY A 298 4.52 -15.83 1.44
N ILE A 299 5.71 -16.34 1.12
CA ILE A 299 6.80 -15.58 0.46
C ILE A 299 7.35 -16.30 -0.77
N VAL A 300 6.53 -17.10 -1.43
CA VAL A 300 6.93 -17.94 -2.59
C VAL A 300 7.64 -17.16 -3.69
N ASN A 301 7.18 -15.94 -3.99
CA ASN A 301 7.80 -15.08 -4.98
C ASN A 301 9.21 -14.63 -4.57
N PHE A 302 9.43 -14.34 -3.28
CA PHE A 302 10.74 -13.99 -2.75
C PHE A 302 11.73 -15.17 -2.85
N GLU A 303 11.31 -16.37 -2.41
CA GLU A 303 12.13 -17.57 -2.49
C GLU A 303 12.43 -17.97 -3.94
N LEU A 304 11.44 -17.86 -4.83
CA LEU A 304 11.61 -18.12 -6.26
C LEU A 304 12.63 -17.16 -6.90
N VAL A 305 12.53 -15.86 -6.62
CA VAL A 305 13.47 -14.85 -7.13
C VAL A 305 14.88 -15.12 -6.61
N ALA A 306 15.03 -15.46 -5.34
CA ALA A 306 16.31 -15.80 -4.74
C ALA A 306 16.97 -17.02 -5.39
N GLN A 307 16.17 -17.98 -5.90
CA GLN A 307 16.67 -19.17 -6.58
C GLN A 307 16.94 -18.94 -8.07
N LEU A 308 16.07 -18.20 -8.76
CA LEU A 308 16.17 -18.02 -10.22
C LEU A 308 17.26 -17.05 -10.63
N PHE A 309 17.50 -16.01 -9.83
CA PHE A 309 18.31 -14.88 -10.24
C PHE A 309 19.67 -14.82 -9.53
N PRO A 310 20.66 -14.15 -10.15
CA PRO A 310 21.90 -13.81 -9.47
C PRO A 310 21.62 -12.98 -8.18
N ARG A 311 22.46 -13.16 -7.16
CA ARG A 311 22.26 -12.54 -5.83
C ARG A 311 22.05 -11.02 -5.86
N TRP A 312 22.64 -10.31 -6.81
CA TRP A 312 22.49 -8.85 -6.91
C TRP A 312 21.06 -8.40 -7.26
N VAL A 313 20.27 -9.26 -7.93
CA VAL A 313 18.86 -8.97 -8.28
C VAL A 313 17.98 -8.84 -7.03
N MET A 314 18.39 -9.45 -5.93
CA MET A 314 17.71 -9.28 -4.66
C MET A 314 17.71 -7.83 -4.15
N VAL A 315 18.68 -6.99 -4.58
CA VAL A 315 18.71 -5.56 -4.19
C VAL A 315 17.52 -4.80 -4.73
N PRO A 316 17.32 -4.68 -6.06
CA PRO A 316 16.18 -3.99 -6.61
C PRO A 316 14.86 -4.65 -6.18
N PHE A 317 14.80 -5.98 -6.03
CA PHE A 317 13.60 -6.66 -5.54
C PHE A 317 13.27 -6.25 -4.10
N LEU A 318 14.25 -6.16 -3.20
CA LEU A 318 14.07 -5.66 -1.85
C LEU A 318 13.68 -4.18 -1.82
N PHE A 319 14.24 -3.35 -2.69
CA PHE A 319 13.81 -1.96 -2.84
C PHE A 319 12.32 -1.87 -3.20
N MET A 320 11.84 -2.74 -4.10
CA MET A 320 10.43 -2.84 -4.46
C MET A 320 9.58 -3.24 -3.25
N VAL A 321 9.98 -4.28 -2.52
CA VAL A 321 9.26 -4.76 -1.33
C VAL A 321 9.20 -3.69 -0.24
N ILE A 322 10.35 -3.10 0.10
CA ILE A 322 10.42 -2.04 1.11
C ILE A 322 9.58 -0.82 0.68
N SER A 323 9.59 -0.47 -0.62
CA SER A 323 8.77 0.62 -1.16
C SER A 323 7.28 0.38 -0.94
N GLY A 324 6.76 -0.81 -1.26
CA GLY A 324 5.35 -1.13 -1.04
C GLY A 324 4.96 -1.12 0.44
N LEU A 325 5.83 -1.62 1.32
CA LEU A 325 5.56 -1.63 2.76
C LEU A 325 5.59 -0.22 3.36
N LEU A 326 6.65 0.55 3.09
CA LEU A 326 6.85 1.85 3.72
C LEU A 326 5.96 2.96 3.14
N SER A 327 5.50 2.86 1.88
CA SER A 327 4.49 3.79 1.34
C SER A 327 3.16 3.71 2.10
N THR A 328 2.76 2.51 2.49
CA THR A 328 1.57 2.33 3.33
C THR A 328 1.79 2.83 4.75
N VAL A 329 2.97 2.58 5.34
CA VAL A 329 3.31 3.06 6.70
C VAL A 329 3.30 4.59 6.75
N ASP A 330 3.98 5.28 5.84
CA ASP A 330 4.06 6.74 5.86
C ASP A 330 2.69 7.39 5.60
N SER A 331 1.88 6.77 4.74
CA SER A 331 0.50 7.18 4.48
C SER A 331 -0.37 7.07 5.73
N ASN A 332 -0.24 5.98 6.48
CA ASN A 332 -0.94 5.79 7.75
C ASN A 332 -0.49 6.82 8.81
N LEU A 333 0.81 7.13 8.90
CA LEU A 333 1.31 8.18 9.78
C LEU A 333 0.70 9.55 9.41
N CYS A 334 0.65 9.89 8.13
CA CYS A 334 -0.01 11.10 7.65
C CYS A 334 -1.52 11.10 7.93
N ALA A 335 -2.19 9.95 7.78
CA ALA A 335 -3.60 9.78 8.09
C ALA A 335 -3.88 10.03 9.58
N ILE A 336 -3.10 9.42 10.48
CA ILE A 336 -3.20 9.62 11.93
C ILE A 336 -2.98 11.11 12.27
N SER A 337 -2.00 11.76 11.64
CA SER A 337 -1.79 13.19 11.85
C SER A 337 -3.00 14.04 11.45
N SER A 338 -3.67 13.69 10.34
CA SER A 338 -4.88 14.39 9.90
C SER A 338 -6.07 14.16 10.83
N LEU A 339 -6.20 12.96 11.42
CA LEU A 339 -7.21 12.67 12.44
C LEU A 339 -6.98 13.47 13.72
N SER A 340 -5.73 13.77 14.08
CA SER A 340 -5.40 14.61 15.24
C SER A 340 -5.96 16.03 15.11
N ALA A 341 -6.12 16.54 13.88
CA ALA A 341 -6.76 17.83 13.62
C ALA A 341 -8.20 17.88 14.13
N GLU A 342 -8.90 16.76 14.08
CA GLU A 342 -10.30 16.65 14.52
C GLU A 342 -10.44 16.62 16.05
N LEU A 343 -9.37 16.26 16.76
CA LEU A 343 -9.31 16.27 18.23
C LEU A 343 -8.93 17.66 18.75
N THR A 344 -8.16 18.43 17.99
CA THR A 344 -7.65 19.77 18.38
C THR A 344 -8.60 20.91 18.02
N THR A 345 -9.84 20.64 17.65
CA THR A 345 -10.90 21.65 17.38
C THR A 345 -11.35 22.44 18.61
N VAL A 346 -10.56 22.48 19.67
CA VAL A 346 -10.71 23.51 20.71
C VAL A 346 -10.32 24.84 20.06
N ALA A 347 -11.24 25.76 19.99
CA ALA A 347 -11.25 27.03 19.24
C ALA A 347 -10.05 27.98 19.47
N ASN A 348 -9.02 27.60 20.22
CA ASN A 348 -7.88 28.43 20.61
C ASN A 348 -6.49 27.80 20.39
N SER A 349 -6.35 26.68 19.66
CA SER A 349 -5.02 26.15 19.44
C SER A 349 -4.30 26.92 18.32
N SER A 350 -3.13 27.49 18.62
CA SER A 350 -2.28 28.16 17.64
C SER A 350 -1.84 27.19 16.52
N ASN A 351 -1.49 27.69 15.34
CA ASN A 351 -0.95 26.88 14.26
C ASN A 351 0.24 26.01 14.71
N ALA A 352 1.12 26.56 15.59
CA ALA A 352 2.22 25.82 16.17
C ALA A 352 1.76 24.66 17.07
N GLY A 353 0.70 24.85 17.86
CA GLY A 353 0.10 23.79 18.68
C GLY A 353 -0.49 22.67 17.84
N LYS A 354 -1.23 23.01 16.78
CA LYS A 354 -1.79 22.04 15.81
C LYS A 354 -0.68 21.27 15.11
N MET A 355 0.38 21.94 14.68
CA MET A 355 1.53 21.30 14.04
C MET A 355 2.28 20.36 15.00
N LYS A 356 2.44 20.76 16.27
CA LYS A 356 3.04 19.89 17.28
C LYS A 356 2.18 18.64 17.53
N ALA A 357 0.87 18.80 17.66
CA ALA A 357 -0.05 17.68 17.82
C ALA A 357 -0.02 16.73 16.60
N ALA A 358 -0.02 17.26 15.37
CA ALA A 358 0.12 16.49 14.15
C ALA A 358 1.37 15.62 14.12
N LYS A 359 2.51 16.19 14.46
CA LYS A 359 3.78 15.45 14.49
C LYS A 359 3.88 14.45 15.63
N LEU A 360 3.32 14.79 16.79
CA LEU A 360 3.34 13.90 17.95
C LEU A 360 2.41 12.69 17.75
N SER A 361 1.30 12.87 17.06
CA SER A 361 0.35 11.76 16.78
C SER A 361 0.90 10.70 15.81
N MET A 362 1.99 11.00 15.08
CA MET A 362 2.67 10.03 14.22
C MET A 362 3.64 9.12 15.01
N LEU A 363 3.98 9.45 16.27
CA LEU A 363 4.81 8.63 17.16
C LEU A 363 4.02 7.51 17.82
#